data_f233a10a19f91fb0324781a02f95cc1a
#
_entry.id   f233a10a19f91fb0324781a02f95cc1a
#
_cell.length_a   1.000
_cell.length_b   1.000
_cell.length_c   1.000
_cell.angle_alpha   90.00
_cell.angle_beta   90.00
_cell.angle_gamma   90.00
#
_symmetry.space_group_name_H-M   'P 1'
#
loop_
_entity.id
_entity.type
_entity.pdbx_description
1 polymer ?
#
loop_
_entity_poly.entity_id
_entity_poly.type
_entity_poly.pdbx_seq_one_letter_code
_entity_poly.pdbx_strand_id
1 'polypeptide(L)'
;MQETNNSDLAEQPVAKLLPRFAVPCVLSMLVSALYNMVEQIFIGQSVGYLGNAATNVVYPFTVIALALALLVGDGFAAQLSLSLGSGDTEHAHKCVGHGIVLTGTAGILLMIVGRIFTDPILRLFGVTQASYPYAREYMHIILPGIPFYVFSSGMNATIRADGAPGYSMAATILGAVINLILDPVAIFRLDMGVKGAAIATILGQIASCSMTALYFRRPKSVRFCASSFRLEGGLTRKLCQLGVSSFITQMAIVIIISVANNMIVLTGPASRYGADIPLSVIGIVMKVFGIVVAFSVGIAVGGQPIIGFNYGVGDYRRAFAACRLVVRANIAVGGIAMLIFERYPQAVIALFGSESALYNEFAELCFHIFLGGILLTCIQKASSIFLQAIGKPAKAAILSLSRDVTGCDFFGAWHRDPVPGVWRYRDALGCAGCRRACIRTDRDTGRAGMAFHSHPGESVGDIEAGNKTASGVWNAGCVSGR
;
A
#
# COMPACT_ATOMS: atom_id res chain seq x y z
N MET A 1 28.31 -22.72 -8.34
CA MET A 1 26.93 -22.28 -8.68
C MET A 1 26.48 -20.98 -7.97
N GLN A 2 27.17 -20.52 -6.93
CA GLN A 2 26.83 -19.28 -6.19
C GLN A 2 27.35 -18.01 -6.86
N GLU A 3 28.44 -18.08 -7.60
CA GLU A 3 29.03 -16.93 -8.32
C GLU A 3 28.20 -16.46 -9.53
N THR A 4 27.45 -17.35 -10.17
CA THR A 4 26.68 -17.04 -11.39
C THR A 4 25.48 -16.13 -11.13
N ASN A 5 24.95 -16.02 -9.93
CA ASN A 5 23.74 -15.23 -9.65
C ASN A 5 24.06 -13.76 -9.33
N ASN A 6 25.22 -13.48 -8.73
CA ASN A 6 25.71 -12.11 -8.51
C ASN A 6 26.27 -11.52 -9.80
N SER A 7 26.89 -12.34 -10.67
CA SER A 7 27.33 -11.92 -12.01
C SER A 7 26.15 -11.55 -12.90
N ASP A 8 25.02 -12.26 -12.84
CA ASP A 8 23.81 -11.93 -13.58
C ASP A 8 23.31 -10.51 -13.24
N LEU A 9 23.26 -10.13 -11.95
CA LEU A 9 22.86 -8.81 -11.50
C LEU A 9 23.83 -7.70 -11.92
N ALA A 10 25.13 -8.03 -12.01
CA ALA A 10 26.17 -7.11 -12.41
C ALA A 10 26.29 -6.93 -13.94
N GLU A 11 26.17 -8.01 -14.71
CA GLU A 11 26.57 -8.02 -16.12
C GLU A 11 25.41 -7.99 -17.11
N GLN A 12 24.27 -8.64 -16.80
CA GLN A 12 23.15 -8.71 -17.74
C GLN A 12 22.50 -7.35 -18.01
N PRO A 13 22.05 -7.07 -19.24
CA PRO A 13 21.33 -5.84 -19.55
C PRO A 13 20.09 -5.67 -18.67
N VAL A 14 19.94 -4.50 -18.03
CA VAL A 14 18.83 -4.20 -17.10
C VAL A 14 17.46 -4.46 -17.74
N ALA A 15 17.32 -4.19 -19.05
CA ALA A 15 16.08 -4.42 -19.80
C ALA A 15 15.68 -5.91 -19.88
N LYS A 16 16.63 -6.84 -19.83
CA LYS A 16 16.36 -8.29 -19.78
C LYS A 16 16.16 -8.78 -18.34
N LEU A 17 16.85 -8.13 -17.40
CA LEU A 17 16.83 -8.51 -16.00
C LEU A 17 15.53 -8.07 -15.31
N LEU A 18 15.04 -6.87 -15.58
CA LEU A 18 13.83 -6.35 -14.95
C LEU A 18 12.61 -7.26 -15.14
N PRO A 19 12.22 -7.74 -16.34
CA PRO A 19 11.10 -8.65 -16.50
C PRO A 19 11.27 -9.97 -15.73
N ARG A 20 12.48 -10.53 -15.65
CA ARG A 20 12.77 -11.75 -14.91
C ARG A 20 12.44 -11.64 -13.41
N PHE A 21 12.57 -10.45 -12.83
CA PHE A 21 12.24 -10.17 -11.44
C PHE A 21 10.83 -9.61 -11.27
N ALA A 22 10.40 -8.70 -12.16
CA ALA A 22 9.13 -8.00 -12.05
C ALA A 22 7.93 -8.92 -12.34
N VAL A 23 8.00 -9.78 -13.39
CA VAL A 23 6.87 -10.65 -13.75
C VAL A 23 6.46 -11.58 -12.60
N PRO A 24 7.38 -12.32 -11.93
CA PRO A 24 7.01 -13.11 -10.77
C PRO A 24 6.39 -12.28 -9.63
N CYS A 25 6.92 -11.07 -9.38
CA CYS A 25 6.38 -10.19 -8.35
C CYS A 25 4.96 -9.70 -8.69
N VAL A 26 4.73 -9.28 -9.94
CA VAL A 26 3.41 -8.86 -10.41
C VAL A 26 2.41 -10.01 -10.31
N LEU A 27 2.78 -11.22 -10.77
CA LEU A 27 1.91 -12.39 -10.69
C LEU A 27 1.55 -12.73 -9.23
N SER A 28 2.53 -12.68 -8.31
CA SER A 28 2.28 -12.90 -6.88
C SER A 28 1.27 -11.91 -6.31
N MET A 29 1.44 -10.61 -6.64
CA MET A 29 0.55 -9.55 -6.16
C MET A 29 -0.85 -9.67 -6.74
N LEU A 30 -0.97 -9.98 -8.03
CA LEU A 30 -2.26 -10.19 -8.70
C LEU A 30 -3.01 -11.39 -8.13
N VAL A 31 -2.33 -12.53 -7.99
CA VAL A 31 -2.94 -13.73 -7.41
C VAL A 31 -3.42 -13.44 -5.99
N SER A 32 -2.63 -12.70 -5.18
CA SER A 32 -3.04 -12.29 -3.83
C SER A 32 -4.26 -11.38 -3.84
N ALA A 33 -4.35 -10.44 -4.78
CA ALA A 33 -5.53 -9.57 -4.91
C ALA A 33 -6.78 -10.35 -5.34
N LEU A 34 -6.63 -11.27 -6.30
CA LEU A 34 -7.73 -12.05 -6.85
C LEU A 34 -8.29 -13.04 -5.84
N TYR A 35 -7.45 -13.78 -5.12
CA TYR A 35 -7.96 -14.75 -4.15
C TYR A 35 -8.75 -14.07 -3.02
N ASN A 36 -8.31 -12.92 -2.53
CA ASN A 36 -9.08 -12.14 -1.55
C ASN A 36 -10.47 -11.72 -2.05
N MET A 37 -10.60 -11.43 -3.36
CA MET A 37 -11.90 -11.11 -3.95
C MET A 37 -12.80 -12.35 -4.00
N VAL A 38 -12.25 -13.50 -4.40
CA VAL A 38 -12.99 -14.76 -4.50
C VAL A 38 -13.45 -15.25 -3.13
N GLU A 39 -12.59 -15.17 -2.10
CA GLU A 39 -12.94 -15.48 -0.71
C GLU A 39 -14.15 -14.67 -0.24
N GLN A 40 -14.17 -13.35 -0.51
CA GLN A 40 -15.30 -12.50 -0.14
C GLN A 40 -16.60 -12.87 -0.89
N ILE A 41 -16.51 -13.30 -2.16
CA ILE A 41 -17.66 -13.77 -2.94
C ILE A 41 -18.24 -15.03 -2.29
N PHE A 42 -17.39 -16.00 -1.93
CA PHE A 42 -17.82 -17.24 -1.30
C PHE A 42 -18.47 -17.02 0.07
N ILE A 43 -17.88 -16.15 0.90
CA ILE A 43 -18.45 -15.77 2.20
C ILE A 43 -19.82 -15.07 2.00
N GLY A 44 -19.90 -14.16 1.04
CA GLY A 44 -21.14 -13.44 0.71
C GLY A 44 -22.26 -14.38 0.25
N GLN A 45 -21.93 -15.40 -0.55
CA GLN A 45 -22.91 -16.39 -1.00
C GLN A 45 -23.36 -17.36 0.07
N SER A 46 -22.49 -17.69 1.05
CA SER A 46 -22.79 -18.66 2.12
C SER A 46 -23.47 -18.04 3.33
N VAL A 47 -22.89 -16.96 3.86
CA VAL A 47 -23.30 -16.34 5.13
C VAL A 47 -24.07 -15.02 4.89
N GLY A 48 -24.03 -14.53 3.66
CA GLY A 48 -24.65 -13.26 3.29
C GLY A 48 -23.83 -12.05 3.74
N TYR A 49 -24.50 -10.88 3.80
CA TYR A 49 -23.86 -9.59 4.10
C TYR A 49 -23.22 -9.53 5.50
N LEU A 50 -23.72 -10.28 6.48
CA LEU A 50 -23.15 -10.31 7.84
C LEU A 50 -21.77 -10.97 7.85
N GLY A 51 -21.55 -12.02 7.03
CA GLY A 51 -20.24 -12.65 6.88
C GLY A 51 -19.23 -11.70 6.25
N ASN A 52 -19.62 -10.99 5.19
CA ASN A 52 -18.77 -9.98 4.56
C ASN A 52 -18.50 -8.80 5.49
N ALA A 53 -19.47 -8.34 6.26
CA ALA A 53 -19.27 -7.30 7.26
C ALA A 53 -18.26 -7.74 8.33
N ALA A 54 -18.34 -8.99 8.79
CA ALA A 54 -17.43 -9.54 9.79
C ALA A 54 -15.97 -9.57 9.29
N THR A 55 -15.73 -10.07 8.08
CA THR A 55 -14.38 -10.10 7.48
C THR A 55 -13.84 -8.70 7.23
N ASN A 56 -14.69 -7.75 6.80
CA ASN A 56 -14.29 -6.35 6.60
C ASN A 56 -13.87 -5.65 7.91
N VAL A 57 -14.53 -5.97 9.03
CA VAL A 57 -14.14 -5.45 10.35
C VAL A 57 -12.80 -6.02 10.83
N VAL A 58 -12.48 -7.27 10.49
CA VAL A 58 -11.19 -7.89 10.85
C VAL A 58 -10.07 -7.48 9.88
N TYR A 59 -10.39 -7.09 8.65
CA TYR A 59 -9.41 -6.73 7.61
C TYR A 59 -8.35 -5.69 8.05
N PRO A 60 -8.66 -4.58 8.76
CA PRO A 60 -7.65 -3.66 9.26
C PRO A 60 -6.59 -4.33 10.13
N PHE A 61 -6.96 -5.36 10.92
CA PHE A 61 -5.99 -6.11 11.72
C PHE A 61 -5.01 -6.92 10.85
N THR A 62 -5.49 -7.53 9.77
CA THR A 62 -4.62 -8.24 8.82
C THR A 62 -3.71 -7.27 8.06
N VAL A 63 -4.16 -6.04 7.79
CA VAL A 63 -3.31 -4.99 7.21
C VAL A 63 -2.23 -4.53 8.19
N ILE A 64 -2.51 -4.48 9.51
CA ILE A 64 -1.48 -4.21 10.53
C ILE A 64 -0.44 -5.35 10.55
N ALA A 65 -0.88 -6.60 10.43
CA ALA A 65 0.04 -7.75 10.31
C ALA A 65 0.93 -7.62 9.06
N LEU A 66 0.37 -7.23 7.92
CA LEU A 66 1.13 -6.93 6.71
C LEU A 66 2.09 -5.75 6.90
N ALA A 67 1.66 -4.69 7.58
CA ALA A 67 2.52 -3.55 7.87
C ALA A 67 3.77 -3.95 8.65
N LEU A 68 3.62 -4.79 9.68
CA LEU A 68 4.74 -5.33 10.46
C LEU A 68 5.62 -6.26 9.61
N ALA A 69 5.02 -7.12 8.78
CA ALA A 69 5.76 -7.98 7.85
C ALA A 69 6.64 -7.17 6.89
N LEU A 70 6.10 -6.09 6.32
CA LEU A 70 6.81 -5.22 5.39
C LEU A 70 7.82 -4.30 6.09
N LEU A 71 7.56 -3.86 7.34
CA LEU A 71 8.53 -3.14 8.15
C LEU A 71 9.85 -3.91 8.23
N VAL A 72 9.75 -5.18 8.54
CA VAL A 72 10.90 -6.07 8.61
C VAL A 72 11.36 -6.48 7.21
N GLY A 73 10.48 -7.08 6.41
CA GLY A 73 10.81 -7.71 5.13
C GLY A 73 11.43 -6.78 4.11
N ASP A 74 10.81 -5.63 3.84
CA ASP A 74 11.32 -4.68 2.84
C ASP A 74 12.61 -4.00 3.31
N GLY A 75 12.72 -3.71 4.61
CA GLY A 75 13.94 -3.15 5.20
C GLY A 75 15.12 -4.10 5.06
N PHE A 76 14.89 -5.38 5.36
CA PHE A 76 15.91 -6.42 5.26
C PHE A 76 16.27 -6.74 3.80
N ALA A 77 15.29 -6.79 2.91
CA ALA A 77 15.53 -6.98 1.49
C ALA A 77 16.38 -5.86 0.87
N ALA A 78 16.12 -4.61 1.24
CA ALA A 78 16.90 -3.46 0.79
C ALA A 78 18.35 -3.55 1.28
N GLN A 79 18.56 -3.80 2.58
CA GLN A 79 19.91 -3.91 3.14
C GLN A 79 20.64 -5.14 2.60
N LEU A 80 19.96 -6.28 2.46
CA LEU A 80 20.55 -7.49 1.86
C LEU A 80 21.08 -7.22 0.45
N SER A 81 20.29 -6.57 -0.39
CA SER A 81 20.70 -6.22 -1.75
C SER A 81 21.91 -5.28 -1.77
N LEU A 82 21.96 -4.29 -0.86
CA LEU A 82 23.09 -3.38 -0.70
C LEU A 82 24.35 -4.10 -0.24
N SER A 83 24.22 -4.98 0.78
CA SER A 83 25.34 -5.75 1.34
C SER A 83 25.91 -6.75 0.35
N LEU A 84 25.06 -7.44 -0.43
CA LEU A 84 25.49 -8.33 -1.51
C LEU A 84 26.24 -7.57 -2.60
N GLY A 85 25.79 -6.34 -2.94
CA GLY A 85 26.46 -5.48 -3.91
C GLY A 85 27.82 -4.98 -3.42
N SER A 86 27.94 -4.59 -2.15
CA SER A 86 29.22 -4.13 -1.57
C SER A 86 30.21 -5.26 -1.24
N GLY A 87 29.81 -6.52 -1.40
CA GLY A 87 30.62 -7.68 -1.04
C GLY A 87 30.69 -7.99 0.45
N ASP A 88 29.89 -7.28 1.27
CA ASP A 88 29.82 -7.46 2.74
C ASP A 88 28.92 -8.67 3.08
N THR A 89 29.51 -9.85 2.94
CA THR A 89 28.80 -11.12 3.16
C THR A 89 28.40 -11.32 4.61
N GLU A 90 29.19 -10.82 5.57
CA GLU A 90 28.87 -10.97 7.00
C GLU A 90 27.61 -10.21 7.37
N HIS A 91 27.49 -8.95 6.95
CA HIS A 91 26.24 -8.17 7.13
C HIS A 91 25.07 -8.80 6.41
N ALA A 92 25.26 -9.34 5.20
CA ALA A 92 24.22 -10.06 4.46
C ALA A 92 23.66 -11.25 5.24
N HIS A 93 24.55 -12.08 5.83
CA HIS A 93 24.16 -13.24 6.65
C HIS A 93 23.41 -12.83 7.91
N LYS A 94 23.88 -11.78 8.61
CA LYS A 94 23.22 -11.23 9.81
C LYS A 94 21.85 -10.66 9.47
N CYS A 95 21.70 -9.94 8.34
CA CYS A 95 20.42 -9.41 7.91
C CYS A 95 19.36 -10.50 7.83
N VAL A 96 19.61 -11.61 7.14
CA VAL A 96 18.61 -12.66 6.96
C VAL A 96 18.27 -13.34 8.29
N GLY A 97 19.27 -13.64 9.14
CA GLY A 97 19.05 -14.22 10.47
C GLY A 97 18.17 -13.34 11.36
N HIS A 98 18.45 -12.02 11.40
CA HIS A 98 17.62 -11.03 12.10
C HIS A 98 16.19 -11.01 11.54
N GLY A 99 16.03 -11.06 10.20
CA GLY A 99 14.73 -11.10 9.54
C GLY A 99 13.85 -12.24 10.01
N ILE A 100 14.42 -13.45 10.06
CA ILE A 100 13.73 -14.66 10.53
C ILE A 100 13.25 -14.50 11.97
N VAL A 101 14.13 -14.02 12.88
CA VAL A 101 13.78 -13.84 14.29
C VAL A 101 12.73 -12.74 14.46
N LEU A 102 12.91 -11.61 13.80
CA LEU A 102 12.01 -10.46 13.98
C LEU A 102 10.62 -10.69 13.36
N THR A 103 10.53 -11.30 12.18
CA THR A 103 9.22 -11.63 11.60
C THR A 103 8.47 -12.66 12.43
N GLY A 104 9.17 -13.69 12.92
CA GLY A 104 8.59 -14.70 13.81
C GLY A 104 8.11 -14.09 15.14
N THR A 105 8.95 -13.31 15.81
CA THR A 105 8.59 -12.67 17.10
C THR A 105 7.50 -11.62 16.93
N ALA A 106 7.55 -10.79 15.89
CA ALA A 106 6.51 -9.80 15.61
C ALA A 106 5.15 -10.44 15.35
N GLY A 107 5.12 -11.54 14.58
CA GLY A 107 3.88 -12.29 14.32
C GLY A 107 3.29 -12.90 15.59
N ILE A 108 4.13 -13.51 16.46
CA ILE A 108 3.69 -14.08 17.74
C ILE A 108 3.18 -12.99 18.68
N LEU A 109 3.91 -11.87 18.80
CA LEU A 109 3.48 -10.76 19.65
C LEU A 109 2.14 -10.17 19.17
N LEU A 110 1.97 -9.98 17.86
CA LEU A 110 0.72 -9.49 17.30
C LEU A 110 -0.44 -10.46 17.55
N MET A 111 -0.20 -11.77 17.43
CA MET A 111 -1.18 -12.82 17.75
C MET A 111 -1.61 -12.72 19.23
N ILE A 112 -0.66 -12.58 20.16
CA ILE A 112 -0.94 -12.46 21.60
C ILE A 112 -1.75 -11.20 21.88
N VAL A 113 -1.33 -10.04 21.33
CA VAL A 113 -2.05 -8.78 21.47
C VAL A 113 -3.47 -8.89 20.89
N GLY A 114 -3.62 -9.45 19.70
CA GLY A 114 -4.92 -9.70 19.08
C GLY A 114 -5.82 -10.60 19.92
N ARG A 115 -5.25 -11.62 20.58
CA ARG A 115 -6.00 -12.55 21.45
C ARG A 115 -6.50 -11.88 22.74
N ILE A 116 -5.63 -11.07 23.36
CA ILE A 116 -5.96 -10.36 24.61
C ILE A 116 -6.97 -9.25 24.35
N PHE A 117 -6.81 -8.51 23.26
CA PHE A 117 -7.57 -7.31 22.93
C PHE A 117 -8.59 -7.52 21.81
N THR A 118 -9.06 -8.75 21.55
CA THR A 118 -10.01 -9.05 20.47
C THR A 118 -11.21 -8.11 20.49
N ASP A 119 -11.92 -8.02 21.63
CA ASP A 119 -13.17 -7.26 21.74
C ASP A 119 -12.94 -5.73 21.60
N PRO A 120 -11.94 -5.11 22.26
CA PRO A 120 -11.60 -3.70 22.01
C PRO A 120 -11.22 -3.41 20.56
N ILE A 121 -10.46 -4.30 19.91
CA ILE A 121 -10.03 -4.14 18.51
C ILE A 121 -11.23 -4.17 17.57
N LEU A 122 -12.14 -5.14 17.73
CA LEU A 122 -13.34 -5.24 16.90
C LEU A 122 -14.25 -4.01 17.06
N ARG A 123 -14.40 -3.49 18.29
CA ARG A 123 -15.15 -2.24 18.54
C ARG A 123 -14.49 -1.03 17.90
N LEU A 124 -13.16 -0.93 17.96
CA LEU A 124 -12.40 0.15 17.31
C LEU A 124 -12.61 0.19 15.80
N PHE A 125 -12.73 -0.98 15.17
CA PHE A 125 -12.95 -1.09 13.72
C PHE A 125 -14.42 -1.05 13.29
N GLY A 126 -15.34 -0.74 14.22
CA GLY A 126 -16.73 -0.44 13.88
C GLY A 126 -17.61 -1.69 13.74
N VAL A 127 -17.38 -2.74 14.54
CA VAL A 127 -18.25 -3.91 14.56
C VAL A 127 -19.67 -3.54 15.04
N THR A 128 -20.69 -4.02 14.33
CA THR A 128 -22.10 -3.88 14.74
C THR A 128 -22.52 -5.03 15.65
N GLN A 129 -23.61 -4.87 16.42
CA GLN A 129 -24.12 -5.96 17.26
C GLN A 129 -24.46 -7.22 16.45
N ALA A 130 -24.98 -7.05 15.24
CA ALA A 130 -25.34 -8.16 14.35
C ALA A 130 -24.11 -8.90 13.78
N SER A 131 -23.05 -8.19 13.41
CA SER A 131 -21.83 -8.78 12.85
C SER A 131 -20.84 -9.26 13.91
N TYR A 132 -20.98 -8.82 15.19
CA TYR A 132 -20.03 -9.12 16.26
C TYR A 132 -19.76 -10.61 16.46
N PRO A 133 -20.75 -11.51 16.56
CA PRO A 133 -20.49 -12.93 16.76
C PRO A 133 -19.65 -13.53 15.63
N TYR A 134 -19.96 -13.20 14.38
CA TYR A 134 -19.20 -13.66 13.21
C TYR A 134 -17.79 -13.09 13.15
N ALA A 135 -17.63 -11.79 13.45
CA ALA A 135 -16.32 -11.13 13.47
C ALA A 135 -15.41 -11.68 14.56
N ARG A 136 -15.97 -11.91 15.77
CA ARG A 136 -15.24 -12.48 16.91
C ARG A 136 -14.79 -13.92 16.61
N GLU A 137 -15.65 -14.71 16.02
CA GLU A 137 -15.34 -16.08 15.63
C GLU A 137 -14.27 -16.14 14.56
N TYR A 138 -14.39 -15.34 13.48
CA TYR A 138 -13.39 -15.20 12.44
C TYR A 138 -12.05 -14.76 13.01
N MET A 139 -12.04 -13.72 13.86
CA MET A 139 -10.83 -13.21 14.49
C MET A 139 -10.12 -14.27 15.34
N HIS A 140 -10.87 -15.03 16.16
CA HIS A 140 -10.31 -16.08 17.02
C HIS A 140 -9.65 -17.19 16.21
N ILE A 141 -10.19 -17.53 15.05
CA ILE A 141 -9.63 -18.57 14.17
C ILE A 141 -8.44 -18.02 13.41
N ILE A 142 -8.48 -16.80 12.86
CA ILE A 142 -7.40 -16.28 12.02
C ILE A 142 -6.13 -15.90 12.82
N LEU A 143 -6.27 -15.54 14.11
CA LEU A 143 -5.15 -15.13 14.96
C LEU A 143 -3.99 -16.12 15.00
N PRO A 144 -4.17 -17.44 15.17
CA PRO A 144 -3.09 -18.44 15.08
C PRO A 144 -2.37 -18.46 13.73
N GLY A 145 -3.01 -17.99 12.66
CA GLY A 145 -2.43 -17.85 11.32
C GLY A 145 -1.49 -16.65 11.17
N ILE A 146 -1.65 -15.62 12.01
CA ILE A 146 -0.90 -14.35 11.91
C ILE A 146 0.62 -14.55 11.95
N PRO A 147 1.23 -15.37 12.82
CA PRO A 147 2.67 -15.61 12.81
C PRO A 147 3.17 -16.18 11.47
N PHE A 148 2.44 -17.11 10.87
CA PHE A 148 2.76 -17.70 9.57
C PHE A 148 2.65 -16.67 8.45
N TYR A 149 1.62 -15.83 8.50
CA TYR A 149 1.40 -14.75 7.54
C TYR A 149 2.50 -13.69 7.59
N VAL A 150 2.84 -13.19 8.79
CA VAL A 150 3.89 -12.18 8.98
C VAL A 150 5.24 -12.73 8.55
N PHE A 151 5.55 -13.98 8.92
CA PHE A 151 6.79 -14.62 8.52
C PHE A 151 6.88 -14.79 6.99
N SER A 152 5.87 -15.39 6.36
CA SER A 152 5.90 -15.65 4.91
C SER A 152 5.95 -14.35 4.11
N SER A 153 5.14 -13.35 4.46
CA SER A 153 5.07 -12.07 3.75
C SER A 153 6.37 -11.27 3.89
N GLY A 154 6.95 -11.20 5.08
CA GLY A 154 8.22 -10.51 5.32
C GLY A 154 9.40 -11.21 4.65
N MET A 155 9.52 -12.53 4.82
CA MET A 155 10.65 -13.28 4.28
C MET A 155 10.58 -13.47 2.76
N ASN A 156 9.41 -13.37 2.13
CA ASN A 156 9.29 -13.33 0.67
C ASN A 156 10.06 -12.15 0.05
N ALA A 157 10.09 -11.00 0.71
CA ALA A 157 10.90 -9.86 0.26
C ALA A 157 12.41 -10.21 0.25
N THR A 158 12.87 -10.89 1.29
CA THR A 158 14.26 -11.35 1.42
C THR A 158 14.63 -12.40 0.36
N ILE A 159 13.73 -13.36 0.06
CA ILE A 159 13.92 -14.36 -1.01
C ILE A 159 14.09 -13.68 -2.38
N ARG A 160 13.31 -12.63 -2.66
CA ARG A 160 13.47 -11.86 -3.90
C ARG A 160 14.82 -11.15 -3.96
N ALA A 161 15.26 -10.56 -2.85
CA ALA A 161 16.55 -9.89 -2.73
C ALA A 161 17.73 -10.86 -2.88
N ASP A 162 17.57 -12.12 -2.45
CA ASP A 162 18.52 -13.21 -2.63
C ASP A 162 18.53 -13.78 -4.08
N GLY A 163 17.84 -13.13 -5.01
CA GLY A 163 17.83 -13.48 -6.43
C GLY A 163 16.93 -14.68 -6.80
N ALA A 164 15.92 -14.98 -5.99
CA ALA A 164 14.98 -16.06 -6.25
C ALA A 164 13.51 -15.60 -6.33
N PRO A 165 13.16 -14.61 -7.19
CA PRO A 165 11.79 -14.08 -7.28
C PRO A 165 10.77 -15.13 -7.71
N GLY A 166 11.16 -16.10 -8.56
CA GLY A 166 10.29 -17.22 -8.96
C GLY A 166 9.93 -18.14 -7.78
N TYR A 167 10.85 -18.36 -6.84
CA TYR A 167 10.54 -19.15 -5.65
C TYR A 167 9.58 -18.41 -4.70
N SER A 168 9.79 -17.11 -4.48
CA SER A 168 8.87 -16.25 -3.72
C SER A 168 7.46 -16.24 -4.35
N MET A 169 7.37 -16.15 -5.68
CA MET A 169 6.11 -16.27 -6.41
C MET A 169 5.44 -17.64 -6.15
N ALA A 170 6.19 -18.73 -6.29
CA ALA A 170 5.64 -20.07 -6.10
C ALA A 170 5.12 -20.28 -4.67
N ALA A 171 5.81 -19.74 -3.64
CA ALA A 171 5.36 -19.81 -2.25
C ALA A 171 4.03 -19.03 -2.04
N THR A 172 3.90 -17.86 -2.65
CA THR A 172 2.67 -17.07 -2.58
C THR A 172 1.51 -17.74 -3.32
N ILE A 173 1.75 -18.23 -4.53
CA ILE A 173 0.74 -18.92 -5.34
C ILE A 173 0.29 -20.22 -4.67
N LEU A 174 1.20 -20.99 -4.08
CA LEU A 174 0.86 -22.21 -3.33
C LEU A 174 -0.16 -21.91 -2.22
N GLY A 175 0.09 -20.89 -1.41
CA GLY A 175 -0.83 -20.48 -0.36
C GLY A 175 -2.19 -20.06 -0.89
N ALA A 176 -2.21 -19.26 -1.97
CA ALA A 176 -3.43 -18.79 -2.60
C ALA A 176 -4.24 -19.94 -3.24
N VAL A 177 -3.58 -20.88 -3.90
CA VAL A 177 -4.25 -22.05 -4.53
C VAL A 177 -4.85 -22.96 -3.46
N ILE A 178 -4.13 -23.22 -2.37
CA ILE A 178 -4.65 -24.03 -1.26
C ILE A 178 -5.88 -23.36 -0.66
N ASN A 179 -5.82 -22.06 -0.38
CA ASN A 179 -6.96 -21.30 0.12
C ASN A 179 -8.15 -21.40 -0.87
N LEU A 180 -7.93 -21.11 -2.15
CA LEU A 180 -8.97 -21.11 -3.19
C LEU A 180 -9.66 -22.48 -3.35
N ILE A 181 -8.93 -23.58 -3.16
CA ILE A 181 -9.48 -24.94 -3.23
C ILE A 181 -10.23 -25.29 -1.93
N LEU A 182 -9.70 -24.89 -0.78
CA LEU A 182 -10.28 -25.24 0.51
C LEU A 182 -11.49 -24.36 0.87
N ASP A 183 -11.54 -23.11 0.42
CA ASP A 183 -12.66 -22.20 0.69
C ASP A 183 -14.02 -22.82 0.29
N PRO A 184 -14.27 -23.23 -0.96
CA PRO A 184 -15.57 -23.80 -1.33
C PRO A 184 -15.87 -25.11 -0.61
N VAL A 185 -14.85 -25.91 -0.29
CA VAL A 185 -15.04 -27.15 0.47
C VAL A 185 -15.45 -26.85 1.91
N ALA A 186 -14.73 -25.97 2.59
CA ALA A 186 -15.01 -25.64 3.99
C ALA A 186 -16.28 -24.83 4.14
N ILE A 187 -16.54 -23.88 3.24
CA ILE A 187 -17.68 -22.96 3.31
C ILE A 187 -18.98 -23.69 2.94
N PHE A 188 -19.02 -24.38 1.76
CA PHE A 188 -20.25 -24.90 1.21
C PHE A 188 -20.49 -26.39 1.51
N ARG A 189 -19.41 -27.25 1.44
CA ARG A 189 -19.61 -28.69 1.68
C ARG A 189 -19.65 -29.05 3.17
N LEU A 190 -18.82 -28.39 3.99
CA LEU A 190 -18.76 -28.61 5.42
C LEU A 190 -19.69 -27.65 6.20
N ASP A 191 -20.37 -26.75 5.51
CA ASP A 191 -21.32 -25.75 6.07
C ASP A 191 -20.73 -24.95 7.24
N MET A 192 -19.41 -24.65 7.16
CA MET A 192 -18.69 -23.95 8.22
C MET A 192 -18.80 -22.42 8.09
N GLY A 193 -19.34 -21.89 7.00
CA GLY A 193 -19.50 -20.46 6.77
C GLY A 193 -18.19 -19.67 6.96
N VAL A 194 -18.24 -18.61 7.79
CA VAL A 194 -17.09 -17.74 8.07
C VAL A 194 -15.92 -18.48 8.72
N LYS A 195 -16.20 -19.51 9.54
CA LYS A 195 -15.15 -20.38 10.14
C LYS A 195 -14.37 -21.12 9.07
N GLY A 196 -15.09 -21.65 8.08
CA GLY A 196 -14.47 -22.38 6.97
C GLY A 196 -13.47 -21.52 6.19
N ALA A 197 -13.85 -20.30 5.85
CA ALA A 197 -12.98 -19.33 5.22
C ALA A 197 -11.72 -19.04 6.05
N ALA A 198 -11.88 -18.80 7.35
CA ALA A 198 -10.73 -18.53 8.23
C ALA A 198 -9.76 -19.72 8.30
N ILE A 199 -10.25 -20.97 8.39
CA ILE A 199 -9.43 -22.19 8.42
C ILE A 199 -8.70 -22.37 7.10
N ALA A 200 -9.38 -22.19 5.96
CA ALA A 200 -8.76 -22.31 4.64
C ALA A 200 -7.64 -21.27 4.45
N THR A 201 -7.87 -20.03 4.91
CA THR A 201 -6.88 -18.95 4.90
C THR A 201 -5.65 -19.33 5.73
N ILE A 202 -5.81 -19.86 6.93
CA ILE A 202 -4.68 -20.31 7.78
C ILE A 202 -3.89 -21.44 7.11
N LEU A 203 -4.57 -22.42 6.55
CA LEU A 203 -3.91 -23.53 5.87
C LEU A 203 -3.09 -23.05 4.67
N GLY A 204 -3.62 -22.12 3.90
CA GLY A 204 -2.87 -21.43 2.84
C GLY A 204 -1.65 -20.67 3.37
N GLN A 205 -1.80 -19.93 4.49
CA GLN A 205 -0.70 -19.22 5.15
C GLN A 205 0.38 -20.17 5.68
N ILE A 206 0.01 -21.30 6.28
CA ILE A 206 0.94 -22.33 6.75
C ILE A 206 1.69 -22.93 5.58
N ALA A 207 1.04 -23.25 4.47
CA ALA A 207 1.68 -23.79 3.28
C ALA A 207 2.69 -22.79 2.68
N SER A 208 2.31 -21.53 2.52
CA SER A 208 3.20 -20.47 2.05
C SER A 208 4.38 -20.27 3.00
N CYS A 209 4.13 -20.25 4.31
CA CYS A 209 5.17 -20.16 5.34
C CYS A 209 6.14 -21.35 5.30
N SER A 210 5.62 -22.56 5.19
CA SER A 210 6.43 -23.78 5.11
C SER A 210 7.34 -23.75 3.88
N MET A 211 6.82 -23.36 2.73
CA MET A 211 7.60 -23.21 1.50
C MET A 211 8.66 -22.12 1.65
N THR A 212 8.31 -20.97 2.22
CA THR A 212 9.23 -19.88 2.52
C THR A 212 10.35 -20.32 3.48
N ALA A 213 10.01 -21.04 4.55
CA ALA A 213 10.99 -21.59 5.51
C ALA A 213 11.92 -22.63 4.87
N LEU A 214 11.41 -23.48 3.98
CA LEU A 214 12.20 -24.45 3.24
C LEU A 214 13.28 -23.81 2.37
N TYR A 215 13.01 -22.62 1.81
CA TYR A 215 14.02 -21.88 1.04
C TYR A 215 15.28 -21.63 1.86
N PHE A 216 15.11 -21.23 3.14
CA PHE A 216 16.23 -20.89 4.02
C PHE A 216 17.06 -22.08 4.49
N ARG A 217 16.69 -23.32 4.14
CA ARG A 217 17.60 -24.47 4.30
C ARG A 217 18.76 -24.45 3.29
N ARG A 218 18.52 -23.88 2.08
CA ARG A 218 19.52 -23.77 1.00
C ARG A 218 19.37 -22.44 0.24
N PRO A 219 19.61 -21.29 0.91
CA PRO A 219 19.54 -20.01 0.23
C PRO A 219 20.65 -19.87 -0.81
N LYS A 220 20.46 -18.97 -1.78
CA LYS A 220 21.39 -18.83 -2.91
C LYS A 220 22.69 -18.13 -2.55
N SER A 221 22.60 -16.97 -1.89
CA SER A 221 23.74 -16.08 -1.63
C SER A 221 24.15 -16.01 -0.18
N VAL A 222 23.33 -16.51 0.74
CA VAL A 222 23.52 -16.38 2.18
C VAL A 222 23.86 -17.74 2.82
N ARG A 223 24.79 -17.74 3.79
CA ARG A 223 25.08 -18.92 4.64
C ARG A 223 24.77 -18.59 6.08
N PHE A 224 24.06 -19.47 6.78
CA PHE A 224 23.72 -19.27 8.19
C PHE A 224 24.80 -19.78 9.10
N CYS A 225 25.21 -18.92 10.05
CA CYS A 225 25.97 -19.28 11.23
C CYS A 225 25.08 -19.04 12.47
N ALA A 226 25.36 -19.69 13.58
CA ALA A 226 24.61 -19.48 14.82
C ALA A 226 24.64 -18.00 15.27
N SER A 227 25.72 -17.29 14.98
CA SER A 227 25.84 -15.84 15.23
C SER A 227 24.88 -14.98 14.44
N SER A 228 24.39 -15.43 13.26
CA SER A 228 23.46 -14.69 12.41
C SER A 228 22.10 -14.46 13.08
N PHE A 229 21.72 -15.31 14.04
CA PHE A 229 20.45 -15.19 14.78
C PHE A 229 20.54 -14.35 16.05
N ARG A 230 21.73 -13.88 16.45
CA ARG A 230 21.89 -12.97 17.58
C ARG A 230 21.50 -11.57 17.17
N LEU A 231 20.44 -11.05 17.78
CA LEU A 231 19.96 -9.70 17.49
C LEU A 231 20.95 -8.65 17.97
N GLU A 232 21.47 -7.86 17.05
CA GLU A 232 22.28 -6.67 17.31
C GLU A 232 21.37 -5.44 17.23
N GLY A 233 21.18 -4.72 18.35
CA GLY A 233 20.25 -3.60 18.43
C GLY A 233 20.53 -2.49 17.41
N GLY A 234 21.81 -2.17 17.15
CA GLY A 234 22.20 -1.17 16.15
C GLY A 234 21.81 -1.56 14.72
N LEU A 235 22.09 -2.81 14.34
CA LEU A 235 21.73 -3.35 13.02
C LEU A 235 20.20 -3.45 12.88
N THR A 236 19.52 -4.01 13.86
CA THR A 236 18.06 -4.14 13.89
C THR A 236 17.37 -2.79 13.69
N ARG A 237 17.82 -1.75 14.42
CA ARG A 237 17.29 -0.39 14.27
C ARG A 237 17.45 0.14 12.85
N LYS A 238 18.64 0.00 12.26
CA LYS A 238 18.94 0.44 10.90
C LYS A 238 18.04 -0.28 9.88
N LEU A 239 17.87 -1.59 10.04
CA LEU A 239 17.06 -2.42 9.18
C LEU A 239 15.57 -2.04 9.27
N CYS A 240 15.02 -1.88 10.47
CA CYS A 240 13.65 -1.42 10.66
C CYS A 240 13.43 -0.01 10.08
N GLN A 241 14.40 0.90 10.20
CA GLN A 241 14.31 2.24 9.62
C GLN A 241 14.11 2.20 8.10
N LEU A 242 14.74 1.24 7.40
CA LEU A 242 14.55 1.06 5.96
C LEU A 242 13.13 0.62 5.60
N GLY A 243 12.47 -0.17 6.45
CA GLY A 243 11.10 -0.63 6.24
C GLY A 243 10.00 0.34 6.70
N VAL A 244 10.34 1.41 7.46
CA VAL A 244 9.34 2.36 8.00
C VAL A 244 8.44 2.94 6.91
N SER A 245 8.97 3.20 5.73
CA SER A 245 8.18 3.73 4.60
C SER A 245 7.02 2.80 4.21
N SER A 246 7.29 1.48 4.12
CA SER A 246 6.26 0.48 3.82
C SER A 246 5.25 0.36 4.96
N PHE A 247 5.72 0.36 6.21
CA PHE A 247 4.86 0.34 7.40
C PHE A 247 3.89 1.52 7.44
N ILE A 248 4.40 2.75 7.29
CA ILE A 248 3.59 3.97 7.30
C ILE A 248 2.54 3.93 6.19
N THR A 249 2.92 3.47 4.99
CA THR A 249 1.97 3.35 3.87
C THR A 249 0.80 2.41 4.20
N GLN A 250 1.07 1.28 4.81
CA GLN A 250 0.01 0.32 5.18
C GLN A 250 -0.85 0.86 6.33
N MET A 251 -0.25 1.50 7.32
CA MET A 251 -1.00 2.14 8.42
C MET A 251 -1.88 3.29 7.91
N ALA A 252 -1.40 4.08 6.96
CA ALA A 252 -2.20 5.13 6.33
C ALA A 252 -3.44 4.56 5.61
N ILE A 253 -3.31 3.42 4.92
CA ILE A 253 -4.44 2.74 4.29
C ILE A 253 -5.49 2.34 5.35
N VAL A 254 -5.07 1.79 6.50
CA VAL A 254 -5.98 1.44 7.60
C VAL A 254 -6.75 2.67 8.09
N ILE A 255 -6.06 3.78 8.31
CA ILE A 255 -6.67 5.03 8.78
C ILE A 255 -7.64 5.57 7.73
N ILE A 256 -7.24 5.63 6.46
CA ILE A 256 -8.08 6.14 5.36
C ILE A 256 -9.36 5.32 5.24
N ILE A 257 -9.27 3.99 5.23
CA ILE A 257 -10.44 3.12 5.12
C ILE A 257 -11.35 3.28 6.35
N SER A 258 -10.78 3.34 7.55
CA SER A 258 -11.56 3.50 8.78
C SER A 258 -12.31 4.84 8.81
N VAL A 259 -11.64 5.92 8.42
CA VAL A 259 -12.25 7.26 8.34
C VAL A 259 -13.33 7.30 7.24
N ALA A 260 -13.03 6.74 6.06
CA ALA A 260 -13.98 6.70 4.96
C ALA A 260 -15.26 5.95 5.32
N ASN A 261 -15.13 4.75 5.92
CA ASN A 261 -16.29 3.97 6.34
C ASN A 261 -17.14 4.70 7.38
N ASN A 262 -16.52 5.30 8.39
CA ASN A 262 -17.25 6.07 9.41
C ASN A 262 -17.95 7.31 8.81
N MET A 263 -17.30 8.03 7.88
CA MET A 263 -17.90 9.17 7.20
C MET A 263 -19.10 8.78 6.36
N ILE A 264 -19.03 7.67 5.61
CA ILE A 264 -20.13 7.17 4.79
C ILE A 264 -21.34 6.80 5.67
N VAL A 265 -21.11 6.14 6.80
CA VAL A 265 -22.19 5.76 7.73
C VAL A 265 -22.83 6.99 8.34
N LEU A 266 -22.07 8.03 8.67
CA LEU A 266 -22.58 9.25 9.30
C LEU A 266 -23.32 10.18 8.32
N THR A 267 -22.80 10.33 7.10
CA THR A 267 -23.28 11.33 6.13
C THR A 267 -24.20 10.75 5.05
N GLY A 268 -24.08 9.44 4.78
CA GLY A 268 -24.84 8.75 3.74
C GLY A 268 -26.35 8.91 3.85
N PRO A 269 -26.98 8.75 5.06
CA PRO A 269 -28.43 8.90 5.20
C PRO A 269 -28.96 10.29 4.80
N ALA A 270 -28.15 11.32 4.86
CA ALA A 270 -28.51 12.69 4.46
C ALA A 270 -28.31 12.95 2.96
N SER A 271 -27.67 12.05 2.22
CA SER A 271 -27.42 12.19 0.79
C SER A 271 -28.51 11.56 -0.07
N ARG A 272 -28.66 12.01 -1.31
CA ARG A 272 -29.58 11.40 -2.29
C ARG A 272 -29.23 9.94 -2.63
N TYR A 273 -28.03 9.50 -2.35
CA TYR A 273 -27.53 8.15 -2.63
C TYR A 273 -27.74 7.17 -1.46
N GLY A 274 -28.13 7.66 -0.28
CA GLY A 274 -28.19 6.83 0.91
C GLY A 274 -26.80 6.42 1.42
N ALA A 275 -26.74 5.46 2.35
CA ALA A 275 -25.47 4.93 2.85
C ALA A 275 -24.98 3.69 2.06
N ASP A 276 -25.91 2.91 1.51
CA ASP A 276 -25.60 1.60 0.90
C ASP A 276 -24.93 1.71 -0.47
N ILE A 277 -25.41 2.62 -1.33
CA ILE A 277 -24.83 2.86 -2.66
C ILE A 277 -23.37 3.31 -2.56
N PRO A 278 -23.01 4.37 -1.78
CA PRO A 278 -21.63 4.78 -1.61
C PRO A 278 -20.72 3.69 -1.05
N LEU A 279 -21.19 2.92 -0.08
CA LEU A 279 -20.40 1.86 0.53
C LEU A 279 -20.08 0.74 -0.46
N SER A 280 -21.06 0.33 -1.28
CA SER A 280 -20.90 -0.68 -2.33
C SER A 280 -19.95 -0.20 -3.42
N VAL A 281 -20.15 1.00 -3.93
CA VAL A 281 -19.34 1.60 -5.00
C VAL A 281 -17.88 1.76 -4.58
N ILE A 282 -17.62 2.30 -3.39
CA ILE A 282 -16.24 2.46 -2.89
C ILE A 282 -15.55 1.11 -2.75
N GLY A 283 -16.27 0.08 -2.35
CA GLY A 283 -15.74 -1.30 -2.33
C GLY A 283 -15.23 -1.75 -3.71
N ILE A 284 -15.96 -1.47 -4.78
CA ILE A 284 -15.54 -1.80 -6.15
C ILE A 284 -14.35 -0.95 -6.60
N VAL A 285 -14.40 0.36 -6.37
CA VAL A 285 -13.31 1.28 -6.71
C VAL A 285 -12.01 0.85 -6.03
N MET A 286 -12.06 0.46 -4.75
CA MET A 286 -10.90 -0.03 -4.02
C MET A 286 -10.35 -1.35 -4.57
N LYS A 287 -11.21 -2.25 -5.05
CA LYS A 287 -10.77 -3.50 -5.69
C LYS A 287 -10.04 -3.22 -7.01
N VAL A 288 -10.63 -2.37 -7.85
CA VAL A 288 -10.02 -1.95 -9.13
C VAL A 288 -8.69 -1.23 -8.90
N PHE A 289 -8.65 -0.29 -7.94
CA PHE A 289 -7.43 0.37 -7.50
C PHE A 289 -6.38 -0.64 -7.03
N GLY A 290 -6.77 -1.64 -6.24
CA GLY A 290 -5.90 -2.70 -5.75
C GLY A 290 -5.22 -3.50 -6.87
N ILE A 291 -5.93 -3.80 -7.97
CA ILE A 291 -5.35 -4.48 -9.13
C ILE A 291 -4.26 -3.63 -9.77
N VAL A 292 -4.51 -2.34 -10.03
CA VAL A 292 -3.51 -1.45 -10.64
C VAL A 292 -2.30 -1.27 -9.73
N VAL A 293 -2.53 -1.12 -8.41
CA VAL A 293 -1.46 -1.04 -7.42
C VAL A 293 -0.65 -2.33 -7.37
N ALA A 294 -1.28 -3.50 -7.53
CA ALA A 294 -0.58 -4.78 -7.58
C ALA A 294 0.42 -4.85 -8.75
N PHE A 295 0.04 -4.37 -9.94
CA PHE A 295 0.97 -4.22 -11.07
C PHE A 295 2.11 -3.24 -10.74
N SER A 296 1.78 -2.06 -10.25
CA SER A 296 2.73 -0.99 -9.95
C SER A 296 3.76 -1.41 -8.91
N VAL A 297 3.29 -1.93 -7.78
CA VAL A 297 4.14 -2.40 -6.68
C VAL A 297 4.95 -3.62 -7.12
N GLY A 298 4.34 -4.56 -7.84
CA GLY A 298 5.03 -5.74 -8.36
C GLY A 298 6.24 -5.40 -9.24
N ILE A 299 6.09 -4.43 -10.15
CA ILE A 299 7.20 -3.92 -10.99
C ILE A 299 8.27 -3.25 -10.13
N ALA A 300 7.88 -2.39 -9.20
CA ALA A 300 8.81 -1.63 -8.37
C ALA A 300 9.59 -2.53 -7.40
N VAL A 301 8.93 -3.46 -6.73
CA VAL A 301 9.54 -4.45 -5.83
C VAL A 301 10.42 -5.44 -6.60
N GLY A 302 10.03 -5.83 -7.82
CA GLY A 302 10.88 -6.62 -8.71
C GLY A 302 12.15 -5.90 -9.12
N GLY A 303 12.11 -4.57 -9.27
CA GLY A 303 13.30 -3.75 -9.55
C GLY A 303 14.21 -3.51 -8.34
N GLN A 304 13.70 -3.66 -7.11
CA GLN A 304 14.42 -3.35 -5.87
C GLN A 304 15.76 -4.10 -5.72
N PRO A 305 15.85 -5.43 -5.93
CA PRO A 305 17.13 -6.16 -5.85
C PRO A 305 18.16 -5.67 -6.87
N ILE A 306 17.73 -5.36 -8.10
CA ILE A 306 18.61 -4.89 -9.17
C ILE A 306 19.20 -3.52 -8.81
N ILE A 307 18.35 -2.61 -8.32
CA ILE A 307 18.75 -1.26 -7.92
C ILE A 307 19.69 -1.33 -6.71
N GLY A 308 19.29 -2.05 -5.66
CA GLY A 308 20.04 -2.16 -4.41
C GLY A 308 21.43 -2.78 -4.63
N PHE A 309 21.52 -3.87 -5.38
CA PHE A 309 22.78 -4.53 -5.70
C PHE A 309 23.74 -3.60 -6.46
N ASN A 310 23.30 -3.01 -7.58
CA ASN A 310 24.15 -2.13 -8.38
C ASN A 310 24.56 -0.84 -7.62
N TYR A 311 23.67 -0.34 -6.75
CA TYR A 311 24.00 0.77 -5.86
C TYR A 311 25.06 0.37 -4.83
N GLY A 312 24.97 -0.85 -4.27
CA GLY A 312 25.95 -1.43 -3.34
C GLY A 312 27.34 -1.63 -3.97
N VAL A 313 27.40 -2.08 -5.24
CA VAL A 313 28.66 -2.19 -6.02
C VAL A 313 29.27 -0.81 -6.30
N GLY A 314 28.49 0.28 -6.25
CA GLY A 314 28.92 1.62 -6.65
C GLY A 314 28.64 1.95 -8.12
N ASP A 315 28.00 1.05 -8.89
CA ASP A 315 27.56 1.34 -10.26
C ASP A 315 26.23 2.12 -10.25
N TYR A 316 26.34 3.39 -9.87
CA TYR A 316 25.20 4.31 -9.84
C TYR A 316 24.54 4.49 -11.21
N ARG A 317 25.33 4.44 -12.30
CA ARG A 317 24.81 4.59 -13.66
C ARG A 317 23.79 3.48 -13.98
N ARG A 318 24.14 2.26 -13.62
CA ARG A 318 23.30 1.09 -13.83
C ARG A 318 22.11 1.05 -12.87
N ALA A 319 22.30 1.43 -11.61
CA ALA A 319 21.21 1.57 -10.63
C ALA A 319 20.14 2.58 -11.08
N PHE A 320 20.59 3.77 -11.58
CA PHE A 320 19.65 4.77 -12.11
C PHE A 320 19.04 4.37 -13.46
N ALA A 321 19.69 3.56 -14.27
CA ALA A 321 19.12 3.00 -15.49
C ALA A 321 17.97 2.04 -15.15
N ALA A 322 18.16 1.19 -14.13
CA ALA A 322 17.10 0.33 -13.61
C ALA A 322 15.91 1.13 -13.04
N CYS A 323 16.19 2.16 -12.25
CA CYS A 323 15.16 3.06 -11.73
C CYS A 323 14.34 3.70 -12.86
N ARG A 324 15.01 4.26 -13.89
CA ARG A 324 14.31 4.87 -15.04
C ARG A 324 13.41 3.88 -15.75
N LEU A 325 13.83 2.62 -15.88
CA LEU A 325 13.04 1.59 -16.54
C LEU A 325 11.82 1.21 -15.68
N VAL A 326 11.99 1.06 -14.37
CA VAL A 326 10.89 0.83 -13.40
C VAL A 326 9.86 1.96 -13.44
N VAL A 327 10.32 3.22 -13.41
CA VAL A 327 9.44 4.39 -13.47
C VAL A 327 8.69 4.45 -14.81
N ARG A 328 9.37 4.22 -15.94
CA ARG A 328 8.71 4.18 -17.26
C ARG A 328 7.65 3.09 -17.35
N ALA A 329 7.93 1.90 -16.83
CA ALA A 329 6.93 0.82 -16.78
C ALA A 329 5.74 1.19 -15.91
N ASN A 330 5.97 1.85 -14.76
CA ASN A 330 4.90 2.34 -13.89
C ASN A 330 4.09 3.47 -14.53
N ILE A 331 4.71 4.37 -15.27
CA ILE A 331 4.02 5.40 -16.06
C ILE A 331 3.13 4.75 -17.14
N ALA A 332 3.63 3.72 -17.82
CA ALA A 332 2.84 3.00 -18.81
C ALA A 332 1.62 2.31 -18.17
N VAL A 333 1.80 1.59 -17.06
CA VAL A 333 0.70 0.92 -16.34
C VAL A 333 -0.30 1.95 -15.82
N GLY A 334 0.15 2.99 -15.12
CA GLY A 334 -0.71 4.04 -14.58
C GLY A 334 -1.42 4.84 -15.67
N GLY A 335 -0.74 5.13 -16.78
CA GLY A 335 -1.31 5.83 -17.95
C GLY A 335 -2.39 5.01 -18.66
N ILE A 336 -2.14 3.72 -18.90
CA ILE A 336 -3.14 2.80 -19.48
C ILE A 336 -4.36 2.68 -18.55
N ALA A 337 -4.13 2.47 -17.26
CA ALA A 337 -5.19 2.38 -16.28
C ALA A 337 -6.03 3.67 -16.23
N MET A 338 -5.39 4.84 -16.17
CA MET A 338 -6.05 6.13 -16.20
C MET A 338 -6.90 6.31 -17.47
N LEU A 339 -6.36 5.99 -18.65
CA LEU A 339 -7.10 6.07 -19.91
C LEU A 339 -8.35 5.15 -19.93
N ILE A 340 -8.23 3.94 -19.38
CA ILE A 340 -9.36 3.00 -19.28
C ILE A 340 -10.43 3.58 -18.36
N PHE A 341 -10.07 4.11 -17.20
CA PHE A 341 -11.03 4.62 -16.23
C PHE A 341 -11.68 5.93 -16.63
N GLU A 342 -10.97 6.80 -17.35
CA GLU A 342 -11.54 8.05 -17.88
C GLU A 342 -12.41 7.81 -19.11
N ARG A 343 -12.05 6.83 -19.98
CA ARG A 343 -12.74 6.64 -21.26
C ARG A 343 -13.88 5.61 -21.18
N TYR A 344 -13.71 4.60 -20.31
CA TYR A 344 -14.64 3.45 -20.25
C TYR A 344 -15.06 3.10 -18.80
N PRO A 345 -15.42 4.08 -17.94
CA PRO A 345 -15.78 3.79 -16.54
C PRO A 345 -16.98 2.86 -16.45
N GLN A 346 -18.00 3.06 -17.29
CA GLN A 346 -19.22 2.26 -17.32
C GLN A 346 -18.95 0.79 -17.68
N ALA A 347 -18.02 0.51 -18.60
CA ALA A 347 -17.65 -0.85 -18.97
C ALA A 347 -16.97 -1.58 -17.79
N VAL A 348 -16.16 -0.86 -17.01
CA VAL A 348 -15.52 -1.43 -15.82
C VAL A 348 -16.54 -1.65 -14.70
N ILE A 349 -17.47 -0.70 -14.49
CA ILE A 349 -18.55 -0.82 -13.50
C ILE A 349 -19.45 -2.01 -13.85
N ALA A 350 -19.81 -2.19 -15.13
CA ALA A 350 -20.65 -3.27 -15.59
C ALA A 350 -20.09 -4.68 -15.31
N LEU A 351 -18.75 -4.82 -15.19
CA LEU A 351 -18.12 -6.09 -14.80
C LEU A 351 -18.48 -6.50 -13.35
N PHE A 352 -18.81 -5.53 -12.49
CA PHE A 352 -19.15 -5.75 -11.09
C PHE A 352 -20.67 -5.72 -10.82
N GLY A 353 -21.47 -5.45 -11.85
CA GLY A 353 -22.92 -5.33 -11.79
C GLY A 353 -23.40 -3.88 -11.84
N SER A 354 -24.49 -3.64 -12.58
CA SER A 354 -25.17 -2.34 -12.62
C SER A 354 -26.55 -2.51 -12.00
N GLU A 355 -26.80 -1.90 -10.83
CA GLU A 355 -28.05 -2.13 -10.08
C GLU A 355 -29.11 -1.05 -10.36
N SER A 356 -28.72 0.22 -10.41
CA SER A 356 -29.64 1.34 -10.61
C SER A 356 -28.96 2.52 -11.32
N ALA A 357 -29.75 3.45 -11.87
CA ALA A 357 -29.23 4.67 -12.52
C ALA A 357 -28.42 5.53 -11.53
N LEU A 358 -28.89 5.65 -10.28
CA LEU A 358 -28.20 6.38 -9.21
C LEU A 358 -26.86 5.70 -8.81
N TYR A 359 -26.83 4.38 -8.81
CA TYR A 359 -25.62 3.59 -8.56
C TYR A 359 -24.57 3.86 -9.64
N ASN A 360 -24.96 3.79 -10.91
CA ASN A 360 -24.04 4.02 -12.03
C ASN A 360 -23.52 5.46 -12.05
N GLU A 361 -24.38 6.45 -11.79
CA GLU A 361 -23.98 7.86 -11.71
C GLU A 361 -22.94 8.08 -10.60
N PHE A 362 -23.18 7.55 -9.41
CA PHE A 362 -22.24 7.67 -8.30
C PHE A 362 -20.94 6.91 -8.55
N ALA A 363 -21.01 5.72 -9.15
CA ALA A 363 -19.85 4.91 -9.50
C ALA A 363 -18.96 5.63 -10.52
N GLU A 364 -19.54 6.20 -11.59
CA GLU A 364 -18.82 6.97 -12.61
C GLU A 364 -18.09 8.16 -11.98
N LEU A 365 -18.79 8.91 -11.13
CA LEU A 365 -18.19 10.02 -10.37
C LEU A 365 -17.00 9.57 -9.51
N CYS A 366 -17.15 8.46 -8.78
CA CYS A 366 -16.07 7.90 -7.96
C CYS A 366 -14.88 7.43 -8.79
N PHE A 367 -15.10 6.82 -9.96
CA PHE A 367 -14.02 6.40 -10.85
C PHE A 367 -13.20 7.60 -11.34
N HIS A 368 -13.84 8.64 -11.84
CA HIS A 368 -13.14 9.84 -12.29
C HIS A 368 -12.36 10.53 -11.18
N ILE A 369 -12.95 10.67 -10.00
CA ILE A 369 -12.31 11.38 -8.88
C ILE A 369 -11.19 10.53 -8.26
N PHE A 370 -11.48 9.28 -7.90
CA PHE A 370 -10.57 8.45 -7.11
C PHE A 370 -9.44 7.85 -7.97
N LEU A 371 -9.75 7.46 -9.19
CA LEU A 371 -8.79 6.83 -10.11
C LEU A 371 -8.09 7.84 -11.04
N GLY A 372 -8.56 9.08 -11.14
CA GLY A 372 -7.88 10.14 -11.90
C GLY A 372 -6.45 10.41 -11.45
N GLY A 373 -6.14 10.16 -10.16
CA GLY A 373 -4.80 10.27 -9.59
C GLY A 373 -3.93 9.00 -9.69
N ILE A 374 -4.39 7.92 -10.33
CA ILE A 374 -3.72 6.62 -10.33
C ILE A 374 -2.31 6.66 -10.93
N LEU A 375 -2.11 7.45 -11.98
CA LEU A 375 -0.80 7.64 -12.61
C LEU A 375 0.22 8.21 -11.61
N LEU A 376 -0.15 9.23 -10.86
CA LEU A 376 0.71 9.84 -9.83
C LEU A 376 1.01 8.83 -8.71
N THR A 377 0.03 8.02 -8.34
CA THR A 377 0.20 6.94 -7.35
C THR A 377 1.24 5.93 -7.82
N CYS A 378 1.19 5.48 -9.07
CA CYS A 378 2.16 4.54 -9.63
C CYS A 378 3.59 5.11 -9.64
N ILE A 379 3.76 6.37 -10.04
CA ILE A 379 5.06 7.05 -10.03
C ILE A 379 5.59 7.20 -8.61
N GLN A 380 4.74 7.60 -7.67
CA GLN A 380 5.10 7.78 -6.27
C GLN A 380 5.53 6.46 -5.63
N LYS A 381 4.80 5.36 -5.87
CA LYS A 381 5.16 4.02 -5.36
C LYS A 381 6.52 3.56 -5.89
N ALA A 382 6.76 3.69 -7.20
CA ALA A 382 8.05 3.36 -7.82
C ALA A 382 9.20 4.18 -7.22
N SER A 383 8.99 5.49 -7.01
CA SER A 383 9.99 6.40 -6.43
C SER A 383 10.27 6.12 -4.95
N SER A 384 9.23 5.78 -4.16
CA SER A 384 9.39 5.43 -2.74
C SER A 384 10.21 4.15 -2.58
N ILE A 385 9.90 3.10 -3.35
CA ILE A 385 10.62 1.82 -3.33
C ILE A 385 12.06 1.99 -3.81
N PHE A 386 12.30 2.86 -4.82
CA PHE A 386 13.66 3.23 -5.23
C PHE A 386 14.47 3.87 -4.08
N LEU A 387 13.91 4.87 -3.39
CA LEU A 387 14.58 5.52 -2.27
C LEU A 387 14.89 4.54 -1.13
N GLN A 388 14.02 3.58 -0.90
CA GLN A 388 14.21 2.49 0.06
C GLN A 388 15.35 1.56 -0.38
N ALA A 389 15.39 1.16 -1.66
CA ALA A 389 16.42 0.29 -2.23
C ALA A 389 17.84 0.90 -2.16
N ILE A 390 17.98 2.22 -2.25
CA ILE A 390 19.27 2.93 -2.13
C ILE A 390 19.60 3.36 -0.69
N GLY A 391 18.86 2.86 0.31
CA GLY A 391 19.15 3.11 1.72
C GLY A 391 18.80 4.52 2.22
N LYS A 392 17.79 5.19 1.65
CA LYS A 392 17.31 6.53 2.07
C LYS A 392 15.90 6.48 2.65
N PRO A 393 15.69 5.82 3.82
CA PRO A 393 14.36 5.53 4.38
C PRO A 393 13.55 6.78 4.74
N ALA A 394 14.19 7.82 5.30
CA ALA A 394 13.50 9.05 5.68
C ALA A 394 12.87 9.75 4.46
N LYS A 395 13.59 9.82 3.32
CA LYS A 395 13.05 10.40 2.10
C LYS A 395 11.94 9.54 1.50
N ALA A 396 12.05 8.22 1.59
CA ALA A 396 11.00 7.29 1.17
C ALA A 396 9.74 7.45 2.01
N ALA A 397 9.86 7.59 3.34
CA ALA A 397 8.75 7.81 4.25
C ALA A 397 8.03 9.14 3.99
N ILE A 398 8.77 10.24 3.83
CA ILE A 398 8.19 11.56 3.49
C ILE A 398 7.41 11.50 2.17
N LEU A 399 7.99 10.84 1.15
CA LEU A 399 7.33 10.69 -0.14
C LEU A 399 6.06 9.82 -0.05
N SER A 400 6.07 8.79 0.80
CA SER A 400 4.87 7.96 1.04
C SER A 400 3.77 8.76 1.74
N LEU A 401 4.13 9.52 2.81
CA LEU A 401 3.18 10.33 3.56
C LEU A 401 2.55 11.46 2.73
N SER A 402 3.31 12.07 1.81
CA SER A 402 2.80 13.18 1.02
C SER A 402 1.54 12.84 0.22
N ARG A 403 1.42 11.60 -0.27
CA ARG A 403 0.22 11.12 -0.95
C ARG A 403 -0.92 10.82 0.03
N ASP A 404 -0.60 10.18 1.14
CA ASP A 404 -1.61 9.70 2.08
C ASP A 404 -2.30 10.88 2.77
N VAL A 405 -1.58 11.98 3.01
CA VAL A 405 -2.16 13.26 3.50
C VAL A 405 -3.09 13.88 2.45
N THR A 406 -2.71 13.88 1.16
CA THR A 406 -3.60 14.39 0.09
C THR A 406 -4.85 13.55 -0.08
N GLY A 407 -4.78 12.24 0.18
CA GLY A 407 -5.94 11.35 0.21
C GLY A 407 -6.90 11.68 1.35
N CYS A 408 -6.40 12.02 2.54
CA CYS A 408 -7.21 12.45 3.67
C CYS A 408 -7.90 13.80 3.42
N ASP A 409 -7.23 14.75 2.75
CA ASP A 409 -7.81 16.03 2.37
C ASP A 409 -9.01 15.89 1.42
N PHE A 410 -8.99 14.84 0.57
CA PHE A 410 -10.09 14.51 -0.32
C PHE A 410 -11.36 14.13 0.46
N PHE A 411 -11.26 13.28 1.48
CA PHE A 411 -12.39 12.92 2.34
C PHE A 411 -12.83 14.08 3.22
N GLY A 412 -11.92 14.93 3.67
CA GLY A 412 -12.24 16.13 4.43
C GLY A 412 -12.95 17.22 3.60
N ALA A 413 -12.64 17.30 2.31
CA ALA A 413 -13.34 18.20 1.37
C ALA A 413 -14.79 17.74 1.11
N TRP A 414 -15.04 16.43 1.07
CA TRP A 414 -16.40 15.91 0.95
C TRP A 414 -17.30 16.30 2.15
N HIS A 415 -16.74 16.39 3.35
CA HIS A 415 -17.52 16.72 4.53
C HIS A 415 -17.95 18.21 4.58
N ARG A 416 -17.21 19.09 3.89
CA ARG A 416 -17.49 20.55 3.92
C ARG A 416 -18.58 21.03 2.98
N ASP A 417 -18.87 20.28 1.89
CA ASP A 417 -19.89 20.62 0.91
C ASP A 417 -20.75 19.40 0.55
N PRO A 418 -21.85 19.12 1.31
CA PRO A 418 -22.71 17.97 1.04
C PRO A 418 -23.68 18.18 -0.15
N VAL A 419 -23.55 19.24 -0.94
CA VAL A 419 -24.44 19.52 -2.07
C VAL A 419 -23.86 19.00 -3.37
N PRO A 420 -24.41 17.95 -3.98
CA PRO A 420 -23.95 17.40 -5.24
C PRO A 420 -24.44 18.25 -6.40
N GLY A 421 -23.62 19.09 -6.90
CA GLY A 421 -23.92 19.92 -8.07
C GLY A 421 -22.77 20.80 -8.55
N VAL A 422 -21.76 21.03 -7.74
CA VAL A 422 -20.67 21.98 -8.04
C VAL A 422 -19.30 21.39 -7.73
N TRP A 423 -19.04 20.18 -8.17
CA TRP A 423 -17.67 19.68 -8.26
C TRP A 423 -17.06 20.14 -9.59
N ARG A 424 -16.51 21.35 -9.59
CA ARG A 424 -15.56 21.70 -10.65
C ARG A 424 -14.25 20.99 -10.31
N TYR A 425 -13.68 20.32 -11.30
CA TYR A 425 -12.34 19.71 -11.32
C TYR A 425 -11.24 20.59 -10.68
N ARG A 426 -11.54 21.84 -10.48
CA ARG A 426 -10.72 22.90 -9.89
C ARG A 426 -10.57 22.78 -8.38
N ASP A 427 -11.50 22.16 -7.68
CA ASP A 427 -11.51 22.10 -6.22
C ASP A 427 -10.90 20.78 -5.70
N ALA A 428 -10.93 19.72 -6.50
CA ALA A 428 -10.23 18.46 -6.23
C ALA A 428 -8.70 18.58 -6.34
N LEU A 429 -8.19 19.54 -7.11
CA LEU A 429 -6.76 19.90 -7.19
C LEU A 429 -6.35 20.93 -6.12
N GLY A 430 -7.22 21.29 -5.20
CA GLY A 430 -7.04 22.26 -4.14
C GLY A 430 -6.12 21.88 -3.01
N CYS A 431 -5.19 20.95 -3.24
CA CYS A 431 -4.06 20.70 -2.37
C CYS A 431 -3.24 21.98 -2.19
N ALA A 432 -2.99 22.41 -0.95
CA ALA A 432 -2.29 23.64 -0.59
C ALA A 432 -0.92 23.82 -1.30
N GLY A 433 -0.33 22.75 -1.84
CA GLY A 433 0.87 22.77 -2.67
C GLY A 433 0.63 23.16 -4.14
N CYS A 434 -0.54 22.84 -4.72
CA CYS A 434 -0.84 23.14 -6.12
C CYS A 434 -1.34 24.57 -6.35
N ARG A 435 -1.82 25.27 -5.31
CA ARG A 435 -2.21 26.69 -5.42
C ARG A 435 -1.06 27.63 -5.83
N ARG A 436 0.19 27.23 -5.66
CA ARG A 436 1.37 28.01 -6.05
C ARG A 436 1.86 27.76 -7.48
N ALA A 437 1.32 26.76 -8.18
CA ALA A 437 1.81 26.35 -9.52
C ALA A 437 0.87 26.71 -10.69
N CYS A 438 -0.33 27.24 -10.45
CA CYS A 438 -1.21 27.75 -11.51
C CYS A 438 -0.84 29.19 -11.87
N ILE A 439 0.23 29.37 -12.62
CA ILE A 439 0.50 30.60 -13.36
C ILE A 439 -0.45 30.60 -14.57
N ARG A 440 -1.47 31.43 -14.49
CA ARG A 440 -2.36 31.71 -15.62
C ARG A 440 -1.59 32.57 -16.61
N THR A 441 -1.15 32.02 -17.70
CA THR A 441 -0.75 32.81 -18.87
C THR A 441 -2.02 33.30 -19.55
N ASP A 442 -2.38 34.53 -19.29
CA ASP A 442 -3.38 35.25 -20.09
C ASP A 442 -2.77 35.57 -21.44
N ARG A 443 -3.35 35.02 -22.51
CA ARG A 443 -2.82 35.11 -23.88
C ARG A 443 -2.93 36.49 -24.51
N ASP A 444 -3.68 37.43 -23.90
CA ASP A 444 -3.96 38.72 -24.53
C ASP A 444 -3.17 39.91 -23.97
N THR A 445 -2.45 39.75 -22.87
CA THR A 445 -1.78 40.93 -22.28
C THR A 445 -0.30 40.80 -21.96
N GLY A 446 0.31 39.62 -22.09
CA GLY A 446 1.78 39.46 -21.91
C GLY A 446 2.33 39.87 -20.54
N ARG A 447 1.50 40.04 -19.50
CA ARG A 447 1.92 40.43 -18.15
C ARG A 447 1.51 39.40 -17.13
N ALA A 448 2.47 38.87 -16.37
CA ALA A 448 2.24 38.02 -15.21
C ALA A 448 1.77 38.91 -14.04
N GLY A 449 0.47 38.86 -13.74
CA GLY A 449 -0.12 39.55 -12.57
C GLY A 449 -0.78 38.53 -11.65
N MET A 450 -0.37 38.49 -10.37
CA MET A 450 -1.09 37.74 -9.33
C MET A 450 -2.38 38.45 -8.99
N ALA A 451 -3.53 37.91 -9.35
CA ALA A 451 -4.83 38.38 -8.91
C ALA A 451 -5.35 37.48 -7.78
N PHE A 452 -5.42 38.01 -6.59
CA PHE A 452 -6.18 37.41 -5.48
C PHE A 452 -7.67 37.77 -5.69
N HIS A 453 -8.52 36.78 -5.88
CA HIS A 453 -9.97 36.96 -5.82
C HIS A 453 -10.47 36.64 -4.41
N SER A 454 -10.86 37.70 -3.68
CA SER A 454 -11.71 37.63 -2.51
C SER A 454 -13.15 37.25 -2.93
N HIS A 455 -13.83 36.48 -2.06
CA HIS A 455 -15.23 36.07 -2.21
C HIS A 455 -16.17 37.27 -2.45
N PRO A 456 -17.19 37.14 -3.31
CA PRO A 456 -18.27 38.12 -3.38
C PRO A 456 -19.32 37.76 -2.31
N GLY A 457 -19.45 38.63 -1.30
CA GLY A 457 -20.52 38.49 -0.34
C GLY A 457 -20.27 39.16 1.01
N GLU A 458 -19.79 40.41 1.04
CA GLU A 458 -20.02 41.28 2.18
C GLU A 458 -20.23 42.73 1.68
N SER A 459 -21.37 43.26 2.06
CA SER A 459 -21.84 44.60 1.72
C SER A 459 -20.97 45.68 2.40
N VAL A 460 -20.70 46.70 1.62
CA VAL A 460 -20.05 47.93 2.00
C VAL A 460 -20.89 48.64 3.08
N GLY A 461 -20.26 48.87 4.23
CA GLY A 461 -20.74 49.79 5.24
C GLY A 461 -19.56 50.72 5.61
N ASP A 462 -19.75 51.97 5.35
CA ASP A 462 -18.84 53.07 5.57
C ASP A 462 -18.25 53.14 6.98
N ILE A 463 -16.92 53.29 7.07
CA ILE A 463 -16.29 54.05 8.18
C ILE A 463 -15.08 54.80 7.60
N GLU A 464 -15.24 56.09 7.55
CA GLU A 464 -14.19 57.08 7.33
C GLU A 464 -13.20 57.18 8.52
N ALA A 465 -12.00 57.56 8.16
CA ALA A 465 -11.04 58.37 8.90
C ALA A 465 -10.35 57.80 10.14
N GLY A 466 -9.04 57.65 10.03
CA GLY A 466 -8.14 57.45 11.17
C GLY A 466 -6.66 57.36 10.75
N ASN A 467 -6.16 58.46 10.22
CA ASN A 467 -4.73 58.72 9.99
C ASN A 467 -3.95 58.68 11.31
N LYS A 468 -2.86 57.85 11.38
CA LYS A 468 -1.57 58.22 12.02
C LYS A 468 -0.57 57.07 12.04
N THR A 469 0.51 57.24 11.29
CA THR A 469 1.94 57.00 11.59
C THR A 469 2.30 56.03 12.73
N ALA A 470 3.02 54.96 12.40
CA ALA A 470 4.18 54.52 13.18
C ALA A 470 5.10 53.65 12.29
N SER A 471 6.23 54.23 11.98
CA SER A 471 7.45 53.59 11.49
C SER A 471 7.99 52.61 12.53
N GLY A 472 8.36 51.42 12.13
CA GLY A 472 9.01 50.42 12.96
C GLY A 472 9.94 49.54 12.11
N VAL A 473 11.18 49.96 12.07
CA VAL A 473 12.37 49.32 11.52
C VAL A 473 12.55 47.93 12.18
N TRP A 474 12.72 46.90 11.39
CA TRP A 474 13.42 45.68 11.86
C TRP A 474 14.60 45.35 10.94
N ASN A 475 15.78 45.59 11.52
CA ASN A 475 17.08 45.31 10.95
C ASN A 475 17.32 43.81 10.83
N ALA A 476 17.83 43.43 9.68
CA ALA A 476 18.52 42.14 9.44
C ALA A 476 19.86 42.13 10.18
N GLY A 477 20.07 41.14 11.03
CA GLY A 477 21.37 40.83 11.63
C GLY A 477 21.89 39.51 11.08
N CYS A 478 22.82 39.58 10.12
CA CYS A 478 23.76 38.52 9.82
C CYS A 478 24.72 38.34 10.98
N VAL A 479 24.89 37.13 11.46
CA VAL A 479 26.09 36.72 12.22
C VAL A 479 26.62 35.43 11.61
N SER A 480 27.76 35.58 10.95
CA SER A 480 28.72 34.53 10.61
C SER A 480 29.54 34.15 11.88
N GLY A 481 29.95 32.88 11.98
CA GLY A 481 31.10 32.59 12.85
C GLY A 481 31.16 31.15 13.39
N ARG A 482 32.00 30.38 12.74
CA ARG A 482 32.82 29.22 13.11
C ARG A 482 32.19 27.85 13.10
#